data_e177b74e3e44493bf14809a1e0544b5d
#
_entry.id   e177b74e3e44493bf14809a1e0544b5d
#
_cell.length_a   1.000
_cell.length_b   1.000
_cell.length_c   1.000
_cell.angle_alpha   90.00
_cell.angle_beta   90.00
_cell.angle_gamma   90.00
#
_symmetry.space_group_name_H-M   'P 1'
#
loop_
_entity.id
_entity.type
_entity.pdbx_description
1 polymer ?
#
loop_
_entity_poly.entity_id
_entity_poly.type
_entity_poly.pdbx_seq_one_letter_code
_entity_poly.pdbx_strand_id
1 'polypeptide(L)'
;MKRNLRVKTMILDTIKIQRGLFAAILFAVTGAIISALLPPLVLARIIDGIAAGDEVSASFLLLYFLLLALTGFLEAAREGLLTVFGQKMTHALRSSLMEKFGRLTSDNVNRQEPGMLVSRFVGDVDTVENLFTSGIVSMFADACKIISILAVIWFRNRGLTFVLLVLLPFLFWFTRHVQKNMLSAQIENRRAVGRASGHVPETLHNIRTIHCLKKEAYMEEQYDIYIGRSYQAMERTNFYDAIYSPVILTLNAVVVAVVMLLSASGNKNVLMLFGMSAGTAVAVINYISQIFTPVESLGMEIQTIQSAIAGIHRINEFFALEERTENPAWQMKQVDRDRTPLPFVEFKDVTFGYDEHTVLQHLSFSVMDGEQVTLAGRTGAGKSTILKLLLGLYEPQSGAVLIHGVPAVAIADEKRRRLFGYVEQSFHMVPGTVRDQITLYDTTISDEAAQMAARLTGLDEAIRELEKGYDTICTPELFSQGQWQLLSIARAAAANPRMLLLDEITANLDAKTEAVVLDALERVANHRTVISISHRTSARLGRVIQIEAN
;
A
#
# COMPACT_ATOMS: atom_id res chain seq x y z
N MET A 1 -17.41 -0.34 -17.21
CA MET A 1 -16.59 -1.45 -17.75
C MET A 1 -15.14 -1.08 -18.15
N LYS A 2 -14.78 0.22 -18.32
CA LYS A 2 -13.39 0.68 -18.62
C LYS A 2 -12.47 0.86 -17.38
N ARG A 3 -12.99 0.74 -16.16
CA ARG A 3 -12.25 1.02 -14.90
C ARG A 3 -11.26 -0.08 -14.43
N ASN A 4 -11.36 -1.32 -14.93
CA ASN A 4 -10.52 -2.45 -14.47
C ASN A 4 -9.24 -2.67 -15.30
N LEU A 5 -8.85 -1.72 -16.16
CA LEU A 5 -7.82 -1.96 -17.17
C LEU A 5 -6.39 -1.58 -16.74
N ARG A 6 -6.22 -0.68 -15.72
CA ARG A 6 -4.88 -0.09 -15.46
C ARG A 6 -3.91 -1.09 -14.83
N VAL A 7 -4.31 -1.78 -13.77
CA VAL A 7 -3.45 -2.82 -13.15
C VAL A 7 -3.20 -3.96 -14.13
N LYS A 8 -4.23 -4.40 -14.89
CA LYS A 8 -4.08 -5.44 -15.92
C LYS A 8 -3.08 -5.04 -17.01
N THR A 9 -3.12 -3.80 -17.49
CA THR A 9 -2.15 -3.31 -18.49
C THR A 9 -0.74 -3.26 -17.92
N MET A 10 -0.57 -2.82 -16.67
CA MET A 10 0.74 -2.80 -16.00
C MET A 10 1.31 -4.21 -15.84
N ILE A 11 0.48 -5.18 -15.46
CA ILE A 11 0.87 -6.60 -15.39
C ILE A 11 1.36 -7.07 -16.76
N LEU A 12 0.59 -6.83 -17.82
CA LEU A 12 0.94 -7.24 -19.19
C LEU A 12 2.21 -6.54 -19.69
N ASP A 13 2.41 -5.28 -19.36
CA ASP A 13 3.60 -4.54 -19.74
C ASP A 13 4.84 -5.04 -18.97
N THR A 14 4.70 -5.37 -17.69
CA THR A 14 5.79 -6.00 -16.92
C THR A 14 6.16 -7.36 -17.51
N ILE A 15 5.19 -8.17 -17.93
CA ILE A 15 5.45 -9.45 -18.64
C ILE A 15 6.19 -9.20 -19.96
N LYS A 16 5.78 -8.20 -20.72
CA LYS A 16 6.44 -7.85 -22.00
C LYS A 16 7.88 -7.37 -21.80
N ILE A 17 8.12 -6.54 -20.79
CA ILE A 17 9.47 -6.04 -20.46
C ILE A 17 10.36 -7.18 -19.97
N GLN A 18 9.82 -8.10 -19.18
CA GLN A 18 10.54 -9.21 -18.55
C GLN A 18 10.34 -10.54 -19.29
N ARG A 19 10.28 -10.53 -20.64
CA ARG A 19 10.02 -11.74 -21.46
C ARG A 19 10.96 -12.90 -21.17
N GLY A 20 12.24 -12.62 -20.94
CA GLY A 20 13.23 -13.66 -20.63
C GLY A 20 12.96 -14.34 -19.28
N LEU A 21 12.61 -13.57 -18.26
CA LEU A 21 12.25 -14.09 -16.93
C LEU A 21 10.96 -14.93 -17.01
N PHE A 22 9.95 -14.45 -17.75
CA PHE A 22 8.69 -15.19 -17.93
C PHE A 22 8.91 -16.51 -18.70
N ALA A 23 9.75 -16.52 -19.75
CA ALA A 23 10.12 -17.74 -20.46
C ALA A 23 10.89 -18.73 -19.55
N ALA A 24 11.80 -18.23 -18.70
CA ALA A 24 12.51 -19.04 -17.72
C ALA A 24 11.56 -19.66 -16.68
N ILE A 25 10.55 -18.91 -16.21
CA ILE A 25 9.49 -19.42 -15.31
C ILE A 25 8.73 -20.57 -16.01
N LEU A 26 8.29 -20.36 -17.25
CA LEU A 26 7.54 -21.36 -17.99
C LEU A 26 8.37 -22.64 -18.20
N PHE A 27 9.66 -22.48 -18.50
CA PHE A 27 10.60 -23.60 -18.61
C PHE A 27 10.80 -24.32 -17.27
N ALA A 28 10.98 -23.59 -16.18
CA ALA A 28 11.16 -24.18 -14.85
C ALA A 28 9.88 -24.92 -14.38
N VAL A 29 8.69 -24.34 -14.60
CA VAL A 29 7.40 -24.99 -14.28
C VAL A 29 7.20 -26.28 -15.08
N THR A 30 7.35 -26.23 -16.39
CA THR A 30 7.19 -27.41 -17.23
C THR A 30 8.26 -28.47 -16.95
N GLY A 31 9.50 -28.05 -16.76
CA GLY A 31 10.62 -28.91 -16.37
C GLY A 31 10.40 -29.61 -15.04
N ALA A 32 9.93 -28.86 -14.01
CA ALA A 32 9.62 -29.41 -12.70
C ALA A 32 8.50 -30.47 -12.75
N ILE A 33 7.43 -30.23 -13.54
CA ILE A 33 6.33 -31.17 -13.69
C ILE A 33 6.84 -32.46 -14.38
N ILE A 34 7.58 -32.33 -15.48
CA ILE A 34 8.09 -33.48 -16.22
C ILE A 34 9.11 -34.26 -15.37
N SER A 35 10.06 -33.57 -14.73
CA SER A 35 11.09 -34.22 -13.92
C SER A 35 10.50 -34.95 -12.70
N ALA A 36 9.42 -34.47 -12.09
CA ALA A 36 8.76 -35.08 -10.96
C ALA A 36 8.09 -36.45 -11.32
N LEU A 37 7.77 -36.68 -12.60
CA LEU A 37 7.18 -37.94 -13.08
C LEU A 37 8.19 -39.06 -13.25
N LEU A 38 9.49 -38.75 -13.42
CA LEU A 38 10.50 -39.75 -13.79
C LEU A 38 11.01 -40.57 -12.60
N PRO A 39 11.30 -40.02 -11.41
CA PRO A 39 11.84 -40.79 -10.29
C PRO A 39 10.99 -42.02 -9.89
N PRO A 40 9.64 -41.93 -9.75
CA PRO A 40 8.84 -43.10 -9.42
C PRO A 40 8.91 -44.22 -10.49
N LEU A 41 9.07 -43.85 -11.77
CA LEU A 41 9.20 -44.83 -12.86
C LEU A 41 10.54 -45.58 -12.83
N VAL A 42 11.62 -44.86 -12.52
CA VAL A 42 12.96 -45.47 -12.36
C VAL A 42 12.98 -46.34 -11.10
N LEU A 43 12.39 -45.86 -10.00
CA LEU A 43 12.25 -46.65 -8.77
C LEU A 43 11.48 -47.94 -9.00
N ALA A 44 10.37 -47.88 -9.76
CA ALA A 44 9.62 -49.09 -10.16
C ALA A 44 10.49 -50.12 -10.84
N ARG A 45 11.34 -49.68 -11.78
CA ARG A 45 12.21 -50.58 -12.52
C ARG A 45 13.31 -51.21 -11.67
N ILE A 46 13.84 -50.44 -10.70
CA ILE A 46 14.80 -50.93 -9.72
C ILE A 46 14.17 -52.04 -8.85
N ILE A 47 12.95 -51.78 -8.32
CA ILE A 47 12.25 -52.73 -7.46
C ILE A 47 11.85 -54.00 -8.23
N ASP A 48 11.38 -53.88 -9.47
CA ASP A 48 11.05 -55.04 -10.28
C ASP A 48 12.27 -55.89 -10.60
N GLY A 49 13.46 -55.28 -10.86
CA GLY A 49 14.72 -55.99 -11.01
C GLY A 49 15.13 -56.76 -9.76
N ILE A 50 15.03 -56.12 -8.58
CA ILE A 50 15.30 -56.81 -7.29
C ILE A 50 14.35 -57.95 -7.07
N ALA A 51 13.06 -57.79 -7.36
CA ALA A 51 12.03 -58.84 -7.19
C ALA A 51 12.24 -60.02 -8.18
N ALA A 52 12.81 -59.75 -9.36
CA ALA A 52 13.18 -60.81 -10.33
C ALA A 52 14.49 -61.52 -10.00
N GLY A 53 15.25 -61.05 -8.98
CA GLY A 53 16.55 -61.58 -8.63
C GLY A 53 17.71 -61.06 -9.54
N ASP A 54 17.46 -60.06 -10.33
CA ASP A 54 18.47 -59.44 -11.21
C ASP A 54 19.43 -58.56 -10.40
N GLU A 55 20.68 -58.48 -10.83
CA GLU A 55 21.65 -57.51 -10.31
C GLU A 55 21.25 -56.10 -10.69
N VAL A 56 20.95 -55.25 -9.68
CA VAL A 56 20.64 -53.83 -9.92
C VAL A 56 21.90 -53.09 -10.31
N SER A 57 21.94 -52.63 -11.54
CA SER A 57 23.07 -51.81 -12.03
C SER A 57 23.18 -50.49 -11.23
N ALA A 58 24.39 -50.16 -10.75
CA ALA A 58 24.70 -48.90 -10.08
C ALA A 58 24.30 -47.67 -10.93
N SER A 59 24.23 -47.78 -12.25
CA SER A 59 23.78 -46.71 -13.15
C SER A 59 22.30 -46.34 -12.95
N PHE A 60 21.43 -47.28 -12.63
CA PHE A 60 20.01 -47.00 -12.34
C PHE A 60 19.85 -46.27 -10.99
N LEU A 61 20.65 -46.66 -9.99
CA LEU A 61 20.67 -45.96 -8.70
C LEU A 61 21.16 -44.52 -8.87
N LEU A 62 22.27 -44.35 -9.59
CA LEU A 62 22.80 -43.02 -9.91
C LEU A 62 21.78 -42.17 -10.68
N LEU A 63 21.11 -42.73 -11.69
CA LEU A 63 20.07 -42.07 -12.47
C LEU A 63 18.90 -41.62 -11.56
N TYR A 64 18.48 -42.46 -10.63
CA TYR A 64 17.42 -42.14 -9.67
C TYR A 64 17.77 -40.91 -8.81
N PHE A 65 18.98 -40.91 -8.21
CA PHE A 65 19.45 -39.77 -7.43
C PHE A 65 19.61 -38.49 -8.25
N LEU A 66 20.12 -38.62 -9.47
CA LEU A 66 20.27 -37.47 -10.39
C LEU A 66 18.92 -36.89 -10.79
N LEU A 67 17.90 -37.72 -11.02
CA LEU A 67 16.54 -37.24 -11.29
C LEU A 67 15.90 -36.57 -10.07
N LEU A 68 16.12 -37.09 -8.87
CA LEU A 68 15.65 -36.44 -7.63
C LEU A 68 16.31 -35.08 -7.45
N ALA A 69 17.64 -35.01 -7.64
CA ALA A 69 18.38 -33.74 -7.56
C ALA A 69 17.91 -32.74 -8.61
N LEU A 70 17.69 -33.21 -9.86
CA LEU A 70 17.17 -32.36 -10.94
C LEU A 70 15.77 -31.84 -10.61
N THR A 71 14.88 -32.68 -10.08
CA THR A 71 13.53 -32.27 -9.68
C THR A 71 13.59 -31.20 -8.59
N GLY A 72 14.38 -31.42 -7.54
CA GLY A 72 14.55 -30.43 -6.47
C GLY A 72 15.15 -29.11 -6.98
N PHE A 73 16.15 -29.18 -7.89
CA PHE A 73 16.74 -27.99 -8.50
C PHE A 73 15.71 -27.19 -9.33
N LEU A 74 14.92 -27.87 -10.16
CA LEU A 74 13.90 -27.21 -10.99
C LEU A 74 12.76 -26.62 -10.15
N GLU A 75 12.36 -27.28 -9.05
CA GLU A 75 11.38 -26.73 -8.11
C GLU A 75 11.94 -25.49 -7.39
N ALA A 76 13.17 -25.53 -6.90
CA ALA A 76 13.83 -24.37 -6.29
C ALA A 76 14.01 -23.21 -7.30
N ALA A 77 14.38 -23.54 -8.55
CA ALA A 77 14.49 -22.54 -9.62
C ALA A 77 13.13 -21.90 -9.94
N ARG A 78 12.05 -22.71 -10.03
CA ARG A 78 10.68 -22.20 -10.21
C ARG A 78 10.30 -21.21 -9.11
N GLU A 79 10.49 -21.58 -7.83
CA GLU A 79 10.15 -20.75 -6.68
C GLU A 79 10.94 -19.44 -6.69
N GLY A 80 12.26 -19.51 -6.89
CA GLY A 80 13.13 -18.34 -6.95
C GLY A 80 12.77 -17.39 -8.12
N LEU A 81 12.49 -17.92 -9.30
CA LEU A 81 12.10 -17.11 -10.45
C LEU A 81 10.74 -16.45 -10.27
N LEU A 82 9.76 -17.14 -9.68
CA LEU A 82 8.45 -16.58 -9.34
C LEU A 82 8.56 -15.47 -8.31
N THR A 83 9.38 -15.65 -7.27
CA THR A 83 9.65 -14.61 -6.27
C THR A 83 10.27 -13.38 -6.89
N VAL A 84 11.29 -13.51 -7.73
CA VAL A 84 11.92 -12.38 -8.45
C VAL A 84 10.91 -11.68 -9.35
N PHE A 85 10.04 -12.41 -10.05
CA PHE A 85 8.99 -11.82 -10.88
C PHE A 85 7.96 -11.05 -10.02
N GLY A 86 7.52 -11.64 -8.90
CA GLY A 86 6.60 -11.02 -7.95
C GLY A 86 7.16 -9.69 -7.42
N GLN A 87 8.42 -9.68 -6.98
CA GLN A 87 9.08 -8.47 -6.48
C GLN A 87 9.21 -7.37 -7.53
N LYS A 88 9.52 -7.71 -8.80
CA LYS A 88 9.53 -6.73 -9.90
C LYS A 88 8.16 -6.15 -10.16
N MET A 89 7.10 -6.96 -10.07
CA MET A 89 5.72 -6.50 -10.19
C MET A 89 5.34 -5.56 -9.06
N THR A 90 5.66 -5.94 -7.82
CA THR A 90 5.45 -5.13 -6.62
C THR A 90 6.14 -3.77 -6.71
N HIS A 91 7.40 -3.76 -7.13
CA HIS A 91 8.15 -2.52 -7.35
C HIS A 91 7.46 -1.60 -8.38
N ALA A 92 7.07 -2.15 -9.53
CA ALA A 92 6.41 -1.37 -10.58
C ALA A 92 5.06 -0.79 -10.10
N LEU A 93 4.26 -1.59 -9.36
CA LEU A 93 2.98 -1.14 -8.81
C LEU A 93 3.16 -0.05 -7.76
N ARG A 94 4.09 -0.23 -6.80
CA ARG A 94 4.35 0.76 -5.75
C ARG A 94 4.87 2.07 -6.32
N SER A 95 5.78 2.02 -7.30
CA SER A 95 6.28 3.22 -7.99
C SER A 95 5.14 3.98 -8.68
N SER A 96 4.27 3.26 -9.40
CA SER A 96 3.13 3.88 -10.10
C SER A 96 2.07 4.43 -9.14
N LEU A 97 1.84 3.75 -8.00
CA LEU A 97 0.95 4.25 -6.96
C LEU A 97 1.50 5.54 -6.34
N MET A 98 2.82 5.60 -6.10
CA MET A 98 3.45 6.80 -5.54
C MET A 98 3.43 7.97 -6.53
N GLU A 99 3.70 7.71 -7.82
CA GLU A 99 3.56 8.71 -8.87
C GLU A 99 2.13 9.25 -8.95
N LYS A 100 1.13 8.37 -8.93
CA LYS A 100 -0.29 8.76 -8.88
C LYS A 100 -0.61 9.57 -7.64
N PHE A 101 -0.13 9.15 -6.46
CA PHE A 101 -0.35 9.84 -5.19
C PHE A 101 0.16 11.29 -5.24
N GLY A 102 1.37 11.51 -5.78
CA GLY A 102 1.94 12.85 -5.94
C GLY A 102 1.15 13.77 -6.87
N ARG A 103 0.33 13.19 -7.78
CA ARG A 103 -0.50 13.93 -8.73
C ARG A 103 -1.95 14.11 -8.30
N LEU A 104 -2.39 13.51 -7.19
CA LEU A 104 -3.78 13.65 -6.72
C LEU A 104 -4.12 15.08 -6.34
N THR A 105 -5.39 15.44 -6.50
CA THR A 105 -5.93 16.67 -5.93
C THR A 105 -5.91 16.62 -4.41
N SER A 106 -5.75 17.77 -3.75
CA SER A 106 -5.77 17.86 -2.28
C SER A 106 -7.08 17.35 -1.68
N ASP A 107 -8.20 17.54 -2.36
CA ASP A 107 -9.50 17.00 -1.95
C ASP A 107 -9.47 15.47 -1.89
N ASN A 108 -9.00 14.81 -2.95
CA ASN A 108 -8.90 13.36 -3.00
C ASN A 108 -7.93 12.80 -1.95
N VAL A 109 -6.85 13.51 -1.61
CA VAL A 109 -5.92 13.10 -0.56
C VAL A 109 -6.58 13.22 0.81
N ASN A 110 -7.24 14.35 1.11
CA ASN A 110 -7.85 14.61 2.42
C ASN A 110 -9.05 13.72 2.72
N ARG A 111 -9.75 13.22 1.69
CA ARG A 111 -10.86 12.25 1.83
C ARG A 111 -10.38 10.83 2.13
N GLN A 112 -9.09 10.53 1.94
CA GLN A 112 -8.56 9.20 2.21
C GLN A 112 -8.09 9.09 3.66
N GLU A 113 -8.51 8.04 4.33
CA GLU A 113 -7.95 7.69 5.64
C GLU A 113 -6.49 7.24 5.49
N PRO A 114 -5.55 7.80 6.25
CA PRO A 114 -4.12 7.45 6.15
C PRO A 114 -3.86 5.94 6.25
N GLY A 115 -4.57 5.25 7.14
CA GLY A 115 -4.47 3.79 7.30
C GLY A 115 -4.90 3.00 6.06
N MET A 116 -5.95 3.47 5.35
CA MET A 116 -6.36 2.85 4.08
C MET A 116 -5.33 3.08 2.97
N LEU A 117 -4.71 4.26 2.90
CA LEU A 117 -3.62 4.52 1.95
C LEU A 117 -2.46 3.56 2.18
N VAL A 118 -1.97 3.45 3.42
CA VAL A 118 -0.89 2.52 3.77
C VAL A 118 -1.27 1.08 3.41
N SER A 119 -2.49 0.65 3.71
CA SER A 119 -2.98 -0.69 3.35
C SER A 119 -2.95 -0.94 1.84
N ARG A 120 -3.25 0.06 0.99
CA ARG A 120 -3.16 -0.06 -0.48
C ARG A 120 -1.73 -0.21 -0.96
N PHE A 121 -0.81 0.61 -0.43
CA PHE A 121 0.60 0.58 -0.85
C PHE A 121 1.35 -0.68 -0.41
N VAL A 122 0.96 -1.27 0.70
CA VAL A 122 1.59 -2.47 1.27
C VAL A 122 0.70 -3.68 1.02
N GLY A 123 -0.40 -3.82 1.74
CA GLY A 123 -1.20 -5.04 1.78
C GLY A 123 -1.84 -5.42 0.44
N ASP A 124 -2.44 -4.47 -0.29
CA ASP A 124 -3.09 -4.77 -1.56
C ASP A 124 -2.07 -5.13 -2.65
N VAL A 125 -0.92 -4.46 -2.66
CA VAL A 125 0.17 -4.79 -3.60
C VAL A 125 0.75 -6.18 -3.30
N ASP A 126 0.93 -6.54 -2.03
CA ASP A 126 1.40 -7.88 -1.64
C ASP A 126 0.40 -8.98 -2.04
N THR A 127 -0.92 -8.69 -2.00
CA THR A 127 -1.91 -9.66 -2.52
C THR A 127 -1.78 -9.86 -4.02
N VAL A 128 -1.39 -8.84 -4.79
CA VAL A 128 -1.12 -8.97 -6.24
C VAL A 128 0.15 -9.79 -6.48
N GLU A 129 1.20 -9.62 -5.66
CA GLU A 129 2.41 -10.46 -5.72
C GLU A 129 2.06 -11.93 -5.49
N ASN A 130 1.31 -12.22 -4.42
CA ASN A 130 0.87 -13.56 -4.07
C ASN A 130 0.01 -14.22 -5.16
N LEU A 131 -0.70 -13.43 -5.98
CA LEU A 131 -1.44 -13.94 -7.15
C LEU A 131 -0.54 -14.69 -8.12
N PHE A 132 0.68 -14.22 -8.33
CA PHE A 132 1.64 -14.80 -9.27
C PHE A 132 2.51 -15.87 -8.61
N THR A 133 2.92 -15.68 -7.37
CA THR A 133 3.83 -16.62 -6.67
C THR A 133 3.10 -17.85 -6.18
N SER A 134 1.97 -17.72 -5.51
CA SER A 134 1.22 -18.81 -4.87
C SER A 134 -0.26 -18.92 -5.32
N GLY A 135 -0.67 -18.17 -6.33
CA GLY A 135 -2.03 -18.20 -6.84
C GLY A 135 -2.13 -18.87 -8.21
N ILE A 136 -2.22 -18.07 -9.28
CA ILE A 136 -2.53 -18.56 -10.65
C ILE A 136 -1.48 -19.55 -11.16
N VAL A 137 -0.18 -19.25 -10.99
CA VAL A 137 0.90 -20.09 -11.55
C VAL A 137 0.97 -21.42 -10.81
N SER A 138 0.85 -21.42 -9.47
CA SER A 138 0.82 -22.64 -8.67
C SER A 138 -0.40 -23.47 -8.99
N MET A 139 -1.61 -22.89 -9.04
CA MET A 139 -2.84 -23.59 -9.40
C MET A 139 -2.75 -24.25 -10.79
N PHE A 140 -2.18 -23.52 -11.76
CA PHE A 140 -1.97 -24.10 -13.11
C PHE A 140 -0.96 -25.26 -13.09
N ALA A 141 0.16 -25.09 -12.37
CA ALA A 141 1.17 -26.13 -12.22
C ALA A 141 0.61 -27.38 -11.53
N ASP A 142 -0.16 -27.22 -10.47
CA ASP A 142 -0.81 -28.29 -9.70
C ASP A 142 -1.86 -29.02 -10.55
N ALA A 143 -2.67 -28.29 -11.30
CA ALA A 143 -3.61 -28.91 -12.25
C ALA A 143 -2.89 -29.73 -13.33
N CYS A 144 -1.82 -29.18 -13.92
CA CYS A 144 -1.00 -29.90 -14.90
C CYS A 144 -0.33 -31.13 -14.29
N LYS A 145 0.16 -31.05 -13.04
CA LYS A 145 0.75 -32.16 -12.31
C LYS A 145 -0.26 -33.30 -12.11
N ILE A 146 -1.47 -32.99 -11.62
CA ILE A 146 -2.55 -33.96 -11.44
C ILE A 146 -2.88 -34.66 -12.77
N ILE A 147 -3.09 -33.88 -13.86
CA ILE A 147 -3.41 -34.43 -15.18
C ILE A 147 -2.27 -35.33 -15.70
N SER A 148 -1.02 -34.92 -15.54
CA SER A 148 0.14 -35.68 -15.97
C SER A 148 0.29 -36.99 -15.21
N ILE A 149 0.08 -36.97 -13.88
CA ILE A 149 0.11 -38.18 -13.04
C ILE A 149 -1.02 -39.13 -13.45
N LEU A 150 -2.25 -38.62 -13.61
CA LEU A 150 -3.38 -39.47 -14.08
C LEU A 150 -3.10 -40.10 -15.45
N ALA A 151 -2.48 -39.35 -16.37
CA ALA A 151 -2.08 -39.91 -17.67
C ALA A 151 -1.05 -41.04 -17.53
N VAL A 152 -0.02 -40.84 -16.68
CA VAL A 152 0.99 -41.91 -16.42
C VAL A 152 0.35 -43.13 -15.80
N ILE A 153 -0.54 -42.98 -14.81
CA ILE A 153 -1.25 -44.10 -14.17
C ILE A 153 -2.16 -44.79 -15.19
N TRP A 154 -2.86 -44.06 -16.09
CA TRP A 154 -3.71 -44.62 -17.13
C TRP A 154 -2.97 -45.60 -18.05
N PHE A 155 -1.76 -45.23 -18.46
CA PHE A 155 -0.93 -46.13 -19.31
C PHE A 155 -0.39 -47.35 -18.56
N ARG A 156 -0.32 -47.27 -17.20
CA ARG A 156 0.17 -48.38 -16.36
C ARG A 156 -0.97 -49.24 -15.83
N ASN A 157 -2.07 -48.62 -15.39
CA ASN A 157 -3.18 -49.33 -14.77
C ASN A 157 -4.50 -48.55 -14.96
N ARG A 158 -5.31 -48.98 -15.95
CA ARG A 158 -6.60 -48.32 -16.26
C ARG A 158 -7.63 -48.40 -15.14
N GLY A 159 -7.69 -49.54 -14.42
CA GLY A 159 -8.65 -49.71 -13.33
C GLY A 159 -8.41 -48.72 -12.20
N LEU A 160 -7.15 -48.56 -11.82
CA LEU A 160 -6.77 -47.59 -10.78
C LEU A 160 -7.04 -46.13 -11.17
N THR A 161 -6.78 -45.77 -12.42
CA THR A 161 -7.11 -44.42 -12.90
C THR A 161 -8.61 -44.14 -12.76
N PHE A 162 -9.46 -45.13 -13.03
CA PHE A 162 -10.91 -44.98 -12.87
C PHE A 162 -11.29 -44.77 -11.40
N VAL A 163 -10.67 -45.52 -10.47
CA VAL A 163 -10.86 -45.29 -9.01
C VAL A 163 -10.46 -43.90 -8.59
N LEU A 164 -9.30 -43.41 -9.05
CA LEU A 164 -8.84 -42.06 -8.76
C LEU A 164 -9.75 -40.98 -9.37
N LEU A 165 -10.26 -41.17 -10.59
CA LEU A 165 -11.21 -40.24 -11.21
C LEU A 165 -12.52 -40.12 -10.45
N VAL A 166 -12.97 -41.18 -9.76
CA VAL A 166 -14.15 -41.12 -8.88
C VAL A 166 -13.82 -40.48 -7.53
N LEU A 167 -12.61 -40.72 -7.01
CA LEU A 167 -12.19 -40.22 -5.71
C LEU A 167 -11.86 -38.71 -5.74
N LEU A 168 -11.23 -38.23 -6.80
CA LEU A 168 -10.79 -36.84 -6.92
C LEU A 168 -11.93 -35.80 -6.77
N PRO A 169 -13.11 -35.95 -7.39
CA PRO A 169 -14.25 -35.06 -7.17
C PRO A 169 -14.72 -35.04 -5.72
N PHE A 170 -14.71 -36.22 -5.04
CA PHE A 170 -15.06 -36.32 -3.62
C PHE A 170 -14.05 -35.58 -2.75
N LEU A 171 -12.75 -35.79 -2.99
CA LEU A 171 -11.68 -35.07 -2.30
C LEU A 171 -11.79 -33.57 -2.50
N PHE A 172 -11.99 -33.13 -3.73
CA PHE A 172 -12.18 -31.72 -4.04
C PHE A 172 -13.40 -31.12 -3.33
N TRP A 173 -14.53 -31.80 -3.33
CA TRP A 173 -15.73 -31.38 -2.61
C TRP A 173 -15.48 -31.28 -1.10
N PHE A 174 -14.84 -32.30 -0.49
CA PHE A 174 -14.51 -32.34 0.94
C PHE A 174 -13.56 -31.19 1.30
N THR A 175 -12.46 -31.05 0.58
CA THR A 175 -11.48 -29.97 0.75
C THR A 175 -12.18 -28.61 0.67
N ARG A 176 -13.01 -28.40 -0.36
CA ARG A 176 -13.76 -27.17 -0.56
C ARG A 176 -14.72 -26.86 0.61
N HIS A 177 -15.37 -27.88 1.12
CA HIS A 177 -16.32 -27.73 2.24
C HIS A 177 -15.59 -27.31 3.53
N VAL A 178 -14.51 -27.98 3.89
CA VAL A 178 -13.71 -27.67 5.08
C VAL A 178 -13.11 -26.28 4.97
N GLN A 179 -12.48 -25.96 3.84
CA GLN A 179 -11.83 -24.66 3.63
C GLN A 179 -12.80 -23.48 3.65
N LYS A 180 -14.03 -23.65 3.13
CA LYS A 180 -15.05 -22.60 3.21
C LYS A 180 -15.38 -22.23 4.66
N ASN A 181 -15.50 -23.22 5.53
CA ASN A 181 -15.80 -23.03 6.94
C ASN A 181 -14.60 -22.44 7.69
N MET A 182 -13.39 -22.91 7.40
CA MET A 182 -12.14 -22.39 7.94
C MET A 182 -11.92 -20.92 7.54
N LEU A 183 -12.19 -20.56 6.28
CA LEU A 183 -12.09 -19.19 5.80
C LEU A 183 -13.03 -18.24 6.56
N SER A 184 -14.28 -18.64 6.81
CA SER A 184 -15.22 -17.82 7.57
C SER A 184 -14.73 -17.54 8.99
N ALA A 185 -14.17 -18.55 9.65
CA ALA A 185 -13.58 -18.43 10.98
C ALA A 185 -12.32 -17.52 10.95
N GLN A 186 -11.46 -17.64 9.96
CA GLN A 186 -10.29 -16.75 9.78
C GLN A 186 -10.69 -15.30 9.58
N ILE A 187 -11.75 -15.02 8.80
CA ILE A 187 -12.24 -13.65 8.60
C ILE A 187 -12.77 -13.07 9.92
N GLU A 188 -13.51 -13.88 10.68
CA GLU A 188 -14.01 -13.49 12.02
C GLU A 188 -12.85 -13.19 12.96
N ASN A 189 -11.83 -14.06 13.00
CA ASN A 189 -10.62 -13.84 13.78
C ASN A 189 -9.90 -12.54 13.40
N ARG A 190 -9.67 -12.28 12.12
CA ARG A 190 -9.03 -11.03 11.66
C ARG A 190 -9.80 -9.80 12.09
N ARG A 191 -11.14 -9.84 12.06
CA ARG A 191 -11.98 -8.73 12.55
C ARG A 191 -11.85 -8.53 14.06
N ALA A 192 -11.82 -9.62 14.82
CA ALA A 192 -11.69 -9.58 16.29
C ALA A 192 -10.30 -9.07 16.70
N VAL A 193 -9.22 -9.57 16.08
CA VAL A 193 -7.85 -9.09 16.29
C VAL A 193 -7.73 -7.62 15.89
N GLY A 194 -8.33 -7.21 14.76
CA GLY A 194 -8.33 -5.82 14.34
C GLY A 194 -8.96 -4.86 15.36
N ARG A 195 -10.06 -5.27 16.01
CA ARG A 195 -10.69 -4.50 17.10
C ARG A 195 -9.81 -4.45 18.34
N ALA A 196 -9.24 -5.58 18.75
CA ALA A 196 -8.31 -5.63 19.89
C ALA A 196 -7.08 -4.74 19.64
N SER A 197 -6.50 -4.83 18.44
CA SER A 197 -5.35 -4.00 18.05
C SER A 197 -5.67 -2.50 17.98
N GLY A 198 -6.90 -2.12 17.60
CA GLY A 198 -7.37 -0.74 17.62
C GLY A 198 -7.60 -0.20 19.04
N HIS A 199 -8.03 -1.07 19.97
CA HIS A 199 -8.31 -0.69 21.35
C HIS A 199 -7.04 -0.29 22.13
N VAL A 200 -5.90 -0.90 21.84
CA VAL A 200 -4.64 -0.63 22.55
C VAL A 200 -4.14 0.82 22.32
N PRO A 201 -3.99 1.33 21.08
CA PRO A 201 -3.60 2.72 20.85
C PRO A 201 -4.60 3.73 21.42
N GLU A 202 -5.91 3.43 21.34
CA GLU A 202 -6.96 4.27 21.94
C GLU A 202 -6.80 4.35 23.45
N THR A 203 -6.56 3.21 24.12
CA THR A 203 -6.30 3.16 25.57
C THR A 203 -5.06 3.96 25.93
N LEU A 204 -3.95 3.80 25.18
CA LEU A 204 -2.70 4.54 25.43
C LEU A 204 -2.89 6.05 25.23
N HIS A 205 -3.60 6.46 24.18
CA HIS A 205 -3.87 7.88 23.94
C HIS A 205 -4.68 8.53 25.07
N ASN A 206 -5.65 7.78 25.61
CA ASN A 206 -6.56 8.27 26.67
C ASN A 206 -6.13 7.86 28.08
N ILE A 207 -4.93 7.33 28.29
CA ILE A 207 -4.49 6.74 29.56
C ILE A 207 -4.68 7.68 30.76
N ARG A 208 -4.38 8.98 30.60
CA ARG A 208 -4.57 9.99 31.65
C ARG A 208 -6.04 10.11 32.04
N THR A 209 -6.93 10.17 31.06
CA THR A 209 -8.39 10.25 31.30
C THR A 209 -8.91 8.99 31.98
N ILE A 210 -8.44 7.82 31.56
CA ILE A 210 -8.81 6.52 32.14
C ILE A 210 -8.41 6.48 33.62
N HIS A 211 -7.18 6.85 33.96
CA HIS A 211 -6.72 6.93 35.36
C HIS A 211 -7.46 8.00 36.17
N CYS A 212 -7.70 9.18 35.61
CA CYS A 212 -8.46 10.23 36.29
C CYS A 212 -9.90 9.79 36.63
N LEU A 213 -10.51 9.00 35.76
CA LEU A 213 -11.90 8.53 35.93
C LEU A 213 -12.00 7.14 36.55
N LYS A 214 -10.88 6.49 36.92
CA LYS A 214 -10.81 5.12 37.47
C LYS A 214 -11.57 4.10 36.59
N LYS A 215 -11.30 4.11 35.28
CA LYS A 215 -11.97 3.25 34.30
C LYS A 215 -11.07 2.14 33.75
N GLU A 216 -10.00 1.79 34.46
CA GLU A 216 -9.06 0.74 34.09
C GLU A 216 -9.77 -0.62 33.89
N ALA A 217 -10.58 -1.01 34.89
CA ALA A 217 -11.33 -2.28 34.82
C ALA A 217 -12.30 -2.34 33.63
N TYR A 218 -12.90 -1.22 33.24
CA TYR A 218 -13.76 -1.16 32.05
C TYR A 218 -12.95 -1.39 30.77
N MET A 219 -11.76 -0.80 30.66
CA MET A 219 -10.90 -0.98 29.49
C MET A 219 -10.37 -2.40 29.38
N GLU A 220 -10.02 -3.01 30.52
CA GLU A 220 -9.60 -4.42 30.60
C GLU A 220 -10.73 -5.36 30.15
N GLU A 221 -11.94 -5.17 30.69
CA GLU A 221 -13.12 -5.97 30.29
C GLU A 221 -13.42 -5.87 28.80
N GLN A 222 -13.36 -4.65 28.22
CA GLN A 222 -13.57 -4.46 26.78
C GLN A 222 -12.50 -5.17 25.94
N TYR A 223 -11.25 -5.12 26.37
CA TYR A 223 -10.16 -5.80 25.68
C TYR A 223 -10.35 -7.33 25.74
N ASP A 224 -10.71 -7.88 26.91
CA ASP A 224 -10.98 -9.31 27.10
C ASP A 224 -12.12 -9.80 26.22
N ILE A 225 -13.17 -9.00 26.02
CA ILE A 225 -14.26 -9.33 25.08
C ILE A 225 -13.73 -9.47 23.65
N TYR A 226 -12.84 -8.58 23.20
CA TYR A 226 -12.27 -8.65 21.84
C TYR A 226 -11.33 -9.84 21.68
N ILE A 227 -10.47 -10.11 22.67
CA ILE A 227 -9.57 -11.25 22.67
C ILE A 227 -10.34 -12.56 22.78
N GLY A 228 -11.39 -12.63 23.60
CA GLY A 228 -12.25 -13.78 23.72
C GLY A 228 -12.92 -14.18 22.40
N ARG A 229 -13.39 -13.20 21.62
CA ARG A 229 -13.92 -13.42 20.26
C ARG A 229 -12.86 -13.92 19.30
N SER A 230 -11.65 -13.37 19.38
CA SER A 230 -10.51 -13.84 18.57
C SER A 230 -10.17 -15.30 18.91
N TYR A 231 -10.12 -15.63 20.19
CA TYR A 231 -9.86 -16.99 20.67
C TYR A 231 -10.89 -17.98 20.13
N GLN A 232 -12.19 -17.68 20.26
CA GLN A 232 -13.26 -18.56 19.75
C GLN A 232 -13.19 -18.76 18.23
N ALA A 233 -12.87 -17.73 17.48
CA ALA A 233 -12.71 -17.83 16.04
C ALA A 233 -11.47 -18.65 15.65
N MET A 234 -10.38 -18.50 16.39
CA MET A 234 -9.15 -19.29 16.21
C MET A 234 -9.38 -20.76 16.56
N GLU A 235 -10.10 -21.04 17.64
CA GLU A 235 -10.47 -22.41 18.05
C GLU A 235 -11.25 -23.12 16.95
N ARG A 236 -12.22 -22.46 16.32
CA ARG A 236 -12.93 -23.01 15.15
C ARG A 236 -11.99 -23.28 13.97
N THR A 237 -11.08 -22.36 13.68
CA THR A 237 -10.09 -22.56 12.61
C THR A 237 -9.24 -23.78 12.89
N ASN A 238 -8.69 -23.88 14.10
CA ASN A 238 -7.86 -25.00 14.54
C ASN A 238 -8.61 -26.34 14.53
N PHE A 239 -9.90 -26.32 14.86
CA PHE A 239 -10.75 -27.53 14.80
C PHE A 239 -10.86 -28.06 13.36
N TYR A 240 -11.12 -27.20 12.40
CA TYR A 240 -11.19 -27.62 10.99
C TYR A 240 -9.83 -28.10 10.48
N ASP A 241 -8.74 -27.44 10.85
CA ASP A 241 -7.38 -27.83 10.47
C ASP A 241 -6.99 -29.17 11.09
N ALA A 242 -7.32 -29.37 12.39
CA ALA A 242 -7.07 -30.61 13.10
C ALA A 242 -7.83 -31.81 12.53
N ILE A 243 -8.99 -31.63 11.91
CA ILE A 243 -9.74 -32.70 11.25
C ILE A 243 -9.25 -32.91 9.82
N TYR A 244 -8.91 -31.85 9.11
CA TYR A 244 -8.62 -31.91 7.69
C TYR A 244 -7.42 -32.81 7.35
N SER A 245 -6.28 -32.57 7.98
CA SER A 245 -5.05 -33.31 7.71
C SER A 245 -5.16 -34.82 8.01
N PRO A 246 -5.68 -35.29 9.17
CA PRO A 246 -5.88 -36.72 9.43
C PRO A 246 -6.85 -37.39 8.46
N VAL A 247 -7.91 -36.70 8.03
CA VAL A 247 -8.86 -37.27 7.04
C VAL A 247 -8.18 -37.48 5.70
N ILE A 248 -7.41 -36.52 5.23
CA ILE A 248 -6.64 -36.64 3.97
C ILE A 248 -5.62 -37.76 4.06
N LEU A 249 -4.87 -37.87 5.17
CA LEU A 249 -3.90 -38.96 5.39
C LEU A 249 -4.58 -40.33 5.45
N THR A 250 -5.73 -40.41 6.11
CA THR A 250 -6.52 -41.67 6.21
C THR A 250 -7.04 -42.08 4.83
N LEU A 251 -7.58 -41.13 4.05
CA LEU A 251 -8.03 -41.41 2.69
C LEU A 251 -6.88 -41.86 1.78
N ASN A 252 -5.71 -41.22 1.88
CA ASN A 252 -4.51 -41.69 1.17
C ASN A 252 -4.14 -43.12 1.56
N ALA A 253 -4.09 -43.43 2.87
CA ALA A 253 -3.78 -44.77 3.38
C ALA A 253 -4.80 -45.80 2.91
N VAL A 254 -6.10 -45.47 2.91
CA VAL A 254 -7.17 -46.37 2.43
C VAL A 254 -6.99 -46.63 0.93
N VAL A 255 -6.71 -45.64 0.12
CA VAL A 255 -6.48 -45.83 -1.32
C VAL A 255 -5.27 -46.71 -1.57
N VAL A 256 -4.18 -46.49 -0.84
CA VAL A 256 -2.97 -47.30 -0.91
C VAL A 256 -3.28 -48.76 -0.52
N ALA A 257 -4.01 -48.99 0.59
CA ALA A 257 -4.41 -50.29 1.03
C ALA A 257 -5.31 -51.03 0.02
N VAL A 258 -6.28 -50.33 -0.57
CA VAL A 258 -7.14 -50.86 -1.63
C VAL A 258 -6.30 -51.25 -2.85
N VAL A 259 -5.36 -50.43 -3.26
CA VAL A 259 -4.43 -50.75 -4.40
C VAL A 259 -3.62 -52.01 -4.10
N MET A 260 -3.06 -52.11 -2.91
CA MET A 260 -2.29 -53.29 -2.48
C MET A 260 -3.16 -54.56 -2.47
N LEU A 261 -4.37 -54.50 -1.90
CA LEU A 261 -5.29 -55.63 -1.84
C LEU A 261 -5.75 -56.10 -3.23
N LEU A 262 -6.05 -55.12 -4.13
CA LEU A 262 -6.44 -55.43 -5.51
C LEU A 262 -5.28 -56.01 -6.31
N SER A 263 -4.05 -55.54 -6.09
CA SER A 263 -2.84 -56.09 -6.74
C SER A 263 -2.50 -57.52 -6.27
N ALA A 264 -2.79 -57.84 -5.01
CA ALA A 264 -2.54 -59.14 -4.42
C ALA A 264 -3.70 -60.16 -4.61
N SER A 265 -4.80 -59.74 -5.28
CA SER A 265 -5.98 -60.59 -5.49
C SER A 265 -5.67 -61.78 -6.40
N GLY A 266 -6.06 -62.99 -5.95
CA GLY A 266 -5.96 -64.22 -6.77
C GLY A 266 -6.99 -64.34 -7.92
N ASN A 267 -7.91 -63.37 -8.05
CA ASN A 267 -8.96 -63.39 -9.07
C ASN A 267 -8.44 -62.87 -10.41
N LYS A 268 -8.50 -63.71 -11.49
CA LYS A 268 -8.00 -63.39 -12.83
C LYS A 268 -8.60 -62.09 -13.41
N ASN A 269 -9.88 -61.81 -13.16
CA ASN A 269 -10.54 -60.61 -13.66
C ASN A 269 -10.06 -59.35 -12.91
N VAL A 270 -9.78 -59.46 -11.64
CA VAL A 270 -9.22 -58.35 -10.81
C VAL A 270 -7.77 -58.11 -11.18
N LEU A 271 -6.97 -59.18 -11.36
CA LEU A 271 -5.59 -59.09 -11.83
C LEU A 271 -5.47 -58.47 -13.21
N MET A 272 -6.43 -58.73 -14.12
CA MET A 272 -6.42 -58.14 -15.48
C MET A 272 -6.62 -56.60 -15.41
N LEU A 273 -7.43 -56.10 -14.46
CA LEU A 273 -7.74 -54.67 -14.28
C LEU A 273 -6.78 -53.96 -13.34
N PHE A 274 -6.32 -54.60 -12.28
CA PHE A 274 -5.54 -53.99 -11.22
C PHE A 274 -4.18 -54.66 -10.96
N GLY A 275 -3.88 -55.78 -11.64
CA GLY A 275 -2.61 -56.48 -11.49
C GLY A 275 -1.44 -55.62 -11.93
N MET A 276 -0.43 -55.54 -11.10
CA MET A 276 0.76 -54.78 -11.34
C MET A 276 1.98 -55.43 -10.71
N SER A 277 3.17 -55.19 -11.23
CA SER A 277 4.42 -55.60 -10.59
C SER A 277 4.64 -54.85 -9.25
N ALA A 278 5.49 -55.40 -8.39
CA ALA A 278 5.85 -54.79 -7.12
C ALA A 278 6.40 -53.35 -7.31
N GLY A 279 7.25 -53.16 -8.32
CA GLY A 279 7.78 -51.84 -8.64
C GLY A 279 6.72 -50.85 -9.16
N THR A 280 5.81 -51.34 -10.03
CA THR A 280 4.68 -50.51 -10.47
C THR A 280 3.77 -50.13 -9.31
N ALA A 281 3.52 -51.02 -8.34
CA ALA A 281 2.73 -50.69 -7.15
C ALA A 281 3.37 -49.56 -6.32
N VAL A 282 4.68 -49.61 -6.12
CA VAL A 282 5.40 -48.55 -5.38
C VAL A 282 5.38 -47.23 -6.16
N ALA A 283 5.55 -47.23 -7.48
CA ALA A 283 5.42 -46.00 -8.28
C ALA A 283 4.02 -45.40 -8.19
N VAL A 284 2.99 -46.22 -8.27
CA VAL A 284 1.60 -45.79 -8.15
C VAL A 284 1.30 -45.22 -6.77
N ILE A 285 1.79 -45.83 -5.69
CA ILE A 285 1.67 -45.28 -4.33
C ILE A 285 2.29 -43.88 -4.21
N ASN A 286 3.50 -43.73 -4.77
CA ASN A 286 4.15 -42.41 -4.85
C ASN A 286 3.32 -41.38 -5.62
N TYR A 287 2.78 -41.75 -6.77
CA TYR A 287 1.94 -40.86 -7.58
C TYR A 287 0.64 -40.49 -6.87
N ILE A 288 0.00 -41.43 -6.16
CA ILE A 288 -1.18 -41.16 -5.38
C ILE A 288 -0.85 -40.09 -4.32
N SER A 289 0.21 -40.30 -3.54
CA SER A 289 0.65 -39.33 -2.53
C SER A 289 0.96 -37.95 -3.13
N GLN A 290 1.54 -37.91 -4.33
CA GLN A 290 1.81 -36.64 -5.06
C GLN A 290 0.54 -35.93 -5.58
N ILE A 291 -0.60 -36.61 -5.75
CA ILE A 291 -1.88 -36.01 -6.14
C ILE A 291 -2.54 -35.31 -4.94
N PHE A 292 -2.40 -35.84 -3.73
CA PHE A 292 -3.06 -35.28 -2.55
C PHE A 292 -2.55 -33.89 -2.21
N THR A 293 -1.24 -33.63 -2.30
CA THR A 293 -0.64 -32.31 -2.04
C THR A 293 -1.24 -31.18 -2.89
N PRO A 294 -1.34 -31.28 -4.23
CA PRO A 294 -2.04 -30.29 -5.05
C PRO A 294 -3.52 -30.10 -4.71
N VAL A 295 -4.23 -31.17 -4.35
CA VAL A 295 -5.64 -31.05 -3.97
C VAL A 295 -5.77 -30.26 -2.66
N GLU A 296 -4.83 -30.42 -1.74
CA GLU A 296 -4.76 -29.65 -0.50
C GLU A 296 -4.47 -28.18 -0.75
N SER A 297 -3.51 -27.85 -1.63
CA SER A 297 -3.12 -26.46 -1.93
C SER A 297 -4.17 -25.67 -2.70
N LEU A 298 -4.95 -26.31 -3.59
CA LEU A 298 -5.96 -25.67 -4.46
C LEU A 298 -6.90 -24.71 -3.71
N GLY A 299 -7.28 -25.05 -2.49
CA GLY A 299 -8.19 -24.19 -1.74
C GLY A 299 -7.55 -22.90 -1.21
N MET A 300 -6.29 -22.97 -0.78
CA MET A 300 -5.53 -21.77 -0.39
C MET A 300 -5.22 -20.89 -1.61
N GLU A 301 -4.93 -21.50 -2.74
CA GLU A 301 -4.68 -20.82 -4.01
C GLU A 301 -5.93 -20.05 -4.48
N ILE A 302 -7.11 -20.67 -4.40
CA ILE A 302 -8.38 -19.98 -4.71
C ILE A 302 -8.60 -18.77 -3.80
N GLN A 303 -8.30 -18.90 -2.50
CA GLN A 303 -8.40 -17.80 -1.56
C GLN A 303 -7.41 -16.67 -1.89
N THR A 304 -6.18 -17.01 -2.23
CA THR A 304 -5.15 -16.07 -2.68
C THR A 304 -5.62 -15.30 -3.91
N ILE A 305 -6.17 -16.00 -4.91
CA ILE A 305 -6.73 -15.39 -6.12
C ILE A 305 -7.88 -14.44 -5.78
N GLN A 306 -8.81 -14.83 -4.90
CA GLN A 306 -9.93 -13.97 -4.48
C GLN A 306 -9.44 -12.72 -3.74
N SER A 307 -8.47 -12.86 -2.84
CA SER A 307 -7.86 -11.73 -2.13
C SER A 307 -7.17 -10.77 -3.09
N ALA A 308 -6.45 -11.30 -4.06
CA ALA A 308 -5.77 -10.50 -5.07
C ALA A 308 -6.74 -9.75 -5.99
N ILE A 309 -7.85 -10.38 -6.40
CA ILE A 309 -8.90 -9.71 -7.19
C ILE A 309 -9.48 -8.52 -6.42
N ALA A 310 -9.73 -8.69 -5.11
CA ALA A 310 -10.19 -7.61 -4.24
C ALA A 310 -9.14 -6.49 -4.11
N GLY A 311 -7.85 -6.83 -3.93
CA GLY A 311 -6.74 -5.88 -3.91
C GLY A 311 -6.60 -5.11 -5.22
N ILE A 312 -6.65 -5.80 -6.36
CA ILE A 312 -6.65 -5.19 -7.70
C ILE A 312 -7.79 -4.19 -7.87
N HIS A 313 -8.98 -4.52 -7.36
CA HIS A 313 -10.13 -3.61 -7.43
C HIS A 313 -9.86 -2.32 -6.66
N ARG A 314 -9.39 -2.40 -5.39
CA ARG A 314 -9.04 -1.23 -4.58
C ARG A 314 -7.91 -0.39 -5.17
N ILE A 315 -6.89 -1.03 -5.76
CA ILE A 315 -5.81 -0.34 -6.47
C ILE A 315 -6.36 0.39 -7.71
N ASN A 316 -7.25 -0.23 -8.49
CA ASN A 316 -7.86 0.41 -9.65
C ASN A 316 -8.79 1.59 -9.25
N GLU A 317 -9.50 1.50 -8.12
CA GLU A 317 -10.25 2.64 -7.56
C GLU A 317 -9.34 3.81 -7.24
N PHE A 318 -8.18 3.54 -6.63
CA PHE A 318 -7.19 4.58 -6.36
C PHE A 318 -6.65 5.22 -7.63
N PHE A 319 -6.33 4.44 -8.66
CA PHE A 319 -5.92 4.97 -9.97
C PHE A 319 -7.03 5.77 -10.68
N ALA A 320 -8.29 5.54 -10.35
CA ALA A 320 -9.41 6.27 -10.92
C ALA A 320 -9.67 7.63 -10.26
N LEU A 321 -9.01 7.95 -9.14
CA LEU A 321 -9.11 9.26 -8.50
C LEU A 321 -8.60 10.36 -9.43
N GLU A 322 -9.20 11.53 -9.35
CA GLU A 322 -8.84 12.68 -10.17
C GLU A 322 -7.44 13.21 -9.84
N GLU A 323 -6.67 13.48 -10.87
CA GLU A 323 -5.35 14.11 -10.79
C GLU A 323 -5.49 15.63 -10.97
N ARG A 324 -4.53 16.37 -10.45
CA ARG A 324 -4.43 17.80 -10.72
C ARG A 324 -4.26 18.00 -12.22
N THR A 325 -5.02 18.93 -12.77
CA THR A 325 -4.90 19.29 -14.17
C THR A 325 -3.76 20.31 -14.30
N GLU A 326 -2.59 19.88 -14.69
CA GLU A 326 -1.56 20.80 -15.16
C GLU A 326 -2.04 21.40 -16.47
N ASN A 327 -2.26 22.71 -16.49
CA ASN A 327 -2.56 23.40 -17.73
C ASN A 327 -1.30 24.17 -18.20
N PRO A 328 -0.46 23.56 -19.08
CA PRO A 328 0.78 24.19 -19.55
C PRO A 328 0.56 25.47 -20.37
N ALA A 329 -0.66 25.73 -20.80
CA ALA A 329 -1.01 26.83 -21.69
C ALA A 329 -1.10 28.22 -21.01
N TRP A 330 -1.14 28.26 -19.67
CA TRP A 330 -1.12 29.53 -18.95
C TRP A 330 0.33 29.98 -18.71
N GLN A 331 0.98 30.44 -19.78
CA GLN A 331 2.12 31.32 -19.63
C GLN A 331 1.59 32.67 -19.08
N MET A 332 2.21 33.17 -18.00
CA MET A 332 1.96 34.54 -17.55
C MET A 332 2.12 35.44 -18.76
N LYS A 333 1.01 35.87 -19.37
CA LYS A 333 1.04 36.97 -20.30
C LYS A 333 1.74 38.12 -19.57
N GLN A 334 2.82 38.64 -20.13
CA GLN A 334 3.37 39.90 -19.67
C GLN A 334 2.20 40.89 -19.72
N VAL A 335 1.74 41.26 -18.51
CA VAL A 335 0.65 42.22 -18.36
C VAL A 335 1.19 43.52 -18.96
N ASP A 336 0.57 43.95 -20.02
CA ASP A 336 0.83 45.23 -20.66
C ASP A 336 0.66 46.31 -19.57
N ARG A 337 1.76 46.99 -19.21
CA ARG A 337 1.82 47.93 -18.06
C ARG A 337 1.01 49.22 -18.27
N ASP A 338 0.37 49.36 -19.40
CA ASP A 338 -0.33 50.58 -19.81
C ASP A 338 -1.85 50.61 -19.53
N ARG A 339 -2.40 49.60 -18.90
CA ARG A 339 -3.82 49.59 -18.48
C ARG A 339 -3.93 49.29 -16.98
N THR A 340 -4.64 50.16 -16.26
CA THR A 340 -5.02 50.11 -14.81
C THR A 340 -4.37 48.98 -14.00
N PRO A 341 -3.68 49.27 -12.90
CA PRO A 341 -2.95 48.26 -12.11
C PRO A 341 -3.90 47.13 -11.73
N LEU A 342 -3.69 45.95 -12.32
CA LEU A 342 -4.44 44.75 -11.97
C LEU A 342 -4.11 44.36 -10.51
N PRO A 343 -5.11 44.00 -9.72
CA PRO A 343 -4.86 43.50 -8.36
C PRO A 343 -3.97 42.27 -8.39
N PHE A 344 -3.09 42.15 -7.40
CA PHE A 344 -2.23 40.97 -7.24
C PHE A 344 -3.05 39.71 -6.96
N VAL A 345 -4.05 39.84 -6.05
CA VAL A 345 -5.03 38.79 -5.74
C VAL A 345 -6.43 39.35 -5.95
N GLU A 346 -7.29 38.56 -6.58
CA GLU A 346 -8.68 38.92 -6.81
C GLU A 346 -9.61 37.72 -6.60
N PHE A 347 -10.57 37.86 -5.69
CA PHE A 347 -11.73 36.98 -5.52
C PHE A 347 -12.92 37.59 -6.23
N LYS A 348 -13.48 36.90 -7.23
CA LYS A 348 -14.63 37.33 -8.02
C LYS A 348 -15.81 36.44 -7.76
N ASP A 349 -16.76 36.90 -6.94
CA ASP A 349 -18.03 36.21 -6.66
C ASP A 349 -17.84 34.73 -6.31
N VAL A 350 -16.87 34.44 -5.41
CA VAL A 350 -16.45 33.09 -5.09
C VAL A 350 -17.42 32.43 -4.15
N THR A 351 -17.97 31.28 -4.59
CA THR A 351 -18.73 30.35 -3.74
C THR A 351 -17.96 29.03 -3.66
N PHE A 352 -17.76 28.53 -2.44
CA PHE A 352 -17.07 27.27 -2.18
C PHE A 352 -17.61 26.57 -0.94
N GLY A 353 -17.64 25.24 -1.00
CA GLY A 353 -17.98 24.37 0.13
C GLY A 353 -17.27 23.02 0.05
N TYR A 354 -17.11 22.40 1.21
CA TYR A 354 -16.66 21.02 1.33
C TYR A 354 -17.90 20.12 1.29
N ASP A 355 -17.92 19.17 0.37
CA ASP A 355 -19.08 18.30 0.13
C ASP A 355 -20.40 19.09 -0.07
N GLU A 356 -21.39 18.89 0.80
CA GLU A 356 -22.69 19.59 0.75
C GLU A 356 -22.72 20.87 1.61
N HIS A 357 -21.64 21.16 2.36
CA HIS A 357 -21.57 22.30 3.26
C HIS A 357 -20.89 23.50 2.60
N THR A 358 -21.67 24.51 2.22
CA THR A 358 -21.15 25.78 1.71
C THR A 358 -20.45 26.56 2.82
N VAL A 359 -19.20 26.95 2.58
CA VAL A 359 -18.35 27.71 3.55
C VAL A 359 -18.21 29.17 3.15
N LEU A 360 -18.08 29.44 1.85
CA LEU A 360 -17.97 30.80 1.31
C LEU A 360 -19.09 31.01 0.31
N GLN A 361 -19.77 32.16 0.40
CA GLN A 361 -20.84 32.56 -0.52
C GLN A 361 -20.56 33.96 -1.08
N HIS A 362 -20.55 34.06 -2.40
CA HIS A 362 -20.43 35.34 -3.13
C HIS A 362 -19.29 36.24 -2.64
N LEU A 363 -18.16 35.64 -2.19
CA LEU A 363 -17.04 36.38 -1.64
C LEU A 363 -16.29 37.14 -2.75
N SER A 364 -16.19 38.45 -2.59
CA SER A 364 -15.45 39.32 -3.53
C SER A 364 -14.56 40.29 -2.76
N PHE A 365 -13.26 40.26 -3.05
CA PHE A 365 -12.30 41.26 -2.58
C PHE A 365 -11.05 41.23 -3.46
N SER A 366 -10.22 42.27 -3.34
CA SER A 366 -8.94 42.35 -4.05
C SER A 366 -7.82 42.81 -3.12
N VAL A 367 -6.58 42.41 -3.44
CA VAL A 367 -5.34 42.79 -2.74
C VAL A 367 -4.35 43.27 -3.77
N MET A 368 -3.74 44.44 -3.55
CA MET A 368 -2.76 45.01 -4.45
C MET A 368 -1.34 44.46 -4.19
N ASP A 369 -0.44 44.58 -5.15
CA ASP A 369 0.97 44.15 -4.98
C ASP A 369 1.64 44.96 -3.86
N GLY A 370 2.28 44.28 -2.91
CA GLY A 370 2.88 44.87 -1.70
C GLY A 370 1.89 45.23 -0.58
N GLU A 371 0.59 45.04 -0.80
CA GLU A 371 -0.42 45.29 0.24
C GLU A 371 -0.40 44.21 1.32
N GLN A 372 -0.59 44.62 2.58
CA GLN A 372 -0.75 43.73 3.70
C GLN A 372 -2.22 43.71 4.13
N VAL A 373 -2.79 42.51 4.26
CA VAL A 373 -4.21 42.30 4.58
C VAL A 373 -4.36 41.25 5.67
N THR A 374 -5.23 41.53 6.63
CA THR A 374 -5.64 40.58 7.66
C THR A 374 -7.09 40.14 7.44
N LEU A 375 -7.31 38.83 7.28
CA LEU A 375 -8.63 38.22 7.26
C LEU A 375 -9.12 38.04 8.71
N ALA A 376 -10.17 38.76 9.08
CA ALA A 376 -10.78 38.70 10.41
C ALA A 376 -12.19 38.08 10.32
N GLY A 377 -12.63 37.39 11.36
CA GLY A 377 -13.96 36.78 11.41
C GLY A 377 -14.02 35.68 12.47
N ARG A 378 -15.22 35.19 12.74
CA ARG A 378 -15.43 34.10 13.72
C ARG A 378 -14.69 32.80 13.29
N THR A 379 -14.40 31.92 14.24
CA THR A 379 -13.91 30.57 13.94
C THR A 379 -14.96 29.86 13.10
N GLY A 380 -14.55 29.18 12.03
CA GLY A 380 -15.47 28.55 11.08
C GLY A 380 -15.96 29.45 9.93
N ALA A 381 -15.65 30.76 9.90
CA ALA A 381 -16.07 31.67 8.82
C ALA A 381 -15.36 31.44 7.46
N GLY A 382 -14.54 30.41 7.32
CA GLY A 382 -13.91 30.05 6.04
C GLY A 382 -12.56 30.75 5.78
N LYS A 383 -11.93 31.39 6.75
CA LYS A 383 -10.64 32.09 6.58
C LYS A 383 -9.52 31.19 6.04
N SER A 384 -9.27 30.05 6.67
CA SER A 384 -8.27 29.07 6.19
C SER A 384 -8.66 28.45 4.83
N THR A 385 -9.97 28.41 4.52
CA THR A 385 -10.46 28.00 3.18
C THR A 385 -10.04 29.00 2.11
N ILE A 386 -10.04 30.31 2.41
CA ILE A 386 -9.54 31.35 1.51
C ILE A 386 -8.05 31.11 1.18
N LEU A 387 -7.21 30.81 2.19
CA LEU A 387 -5.80 30.49 1.96
C LEU A 387 -5.63 29.23 1.11
N LYS A 388 -6.43 28.18 1.33
CA LYS A 388 -6.39 26.95 0.56
C LYS A 388 -6.80 27.18 -0.91
N LEU A 389 -7.78 28.05 -1.17
CA LEU A 389 -8.17 28.44 -2.51
C LEU A 389 -7.07 29.28 -3.22
N LEU A 390 -6.41 30.18 -2.48
CA LEU A 390 -5.24 30.95 -2.99
C LEU A 390 -4.06 30.05 -3.34
N LEU A 391 -3.79 29.04 -2.51
CA LEU A 391 -2.78 28.04 -2.80
C LEU A 391 -3.16 27.13 -3.99
N GLY A 392 -4.37 27.27 -4.56
CA GLY A 392 -4.87 26.43 -5.64
C GLY A 392 -5.01 24.95 -5.24
N LEU A 393 -5.21 24.68 -3.94
CA LEU A 393 -5.44 23.33 -3.43
C LEU A 393 -6.87 22.85 -3.74
N TYR A 394 -7.79 23.82 -3.91
CA TYR A 394 -9.19 23.61 -4.27
C TYR A 394 -9.62 24.56 -5.36
N GLU A 395 -10.60 24.17 -6.15
CA GLU A 395 -11.25 25.00 -7.16
C GLU A 395 -12.61 25.50 -6.62
N PRO A 396 -12.95 26.79 -6.78
CA PRO A 396 -14.27 27.29 -6.36
C PRO A 396 -15.39 26.66 -7.18
N GLN A 397 -16.56 26.46 -6.56
CA GLN A 397 -17.77 25.92 -7.23
C GLN A 397 -18.38 26.96 -8.20
N SER A 398 -18.27 28.25 -7.87
CA SER A 398 -18.60 29.36 -8.77
C SER A 398 -17.69 30.56 -8.50
N GLY A 399 -17.56 31.46 -9.47
CA GLY A 399 -16.67 32.57 -9.43
C GLY A 399 -15.24 32.20 -9.80
N ALA A 400 -14.26 33.03 -9.42
CA ALA A 400 -12.85 32.79 -9.73
C ALA A 400 -11.92 33.38 -8.66
N VAL A 401 -10.84 32.64 -8.35
CA VAL A 401 -9.70 33.15 -7.55
C VAL A 401 -8.54 33.35 -8.50
N LEU A 402 -8.14 34.61 -8.64
CA LEU A 402 -7.12 35.03 -9.61
C LEU A 402 -5.89 35.59 -8.91
N ILE A 403 -4.70 35.27 -9.43
CA ILE A 403 -3.42 35.83 -9.02
C ILE A 403 -2.76 36.40 -10.26
N HIS A 404 -2.56 37.72 -10.27
CA HIS A 404 -2.18 38.46 -11.49
C HIS A 404 -3.07 38.10 -12.70
N GLY A 405 -4.37 37.93 -12.50
CA GLY A 405 -5.32 37.57 -13.55
C GLY A 405 -5.27 36.13 -14.01
N VAL A 406 -4.46 35.26 -13.36
CA VAL A 406 -4.36 33.81 -13.63
C VAL A 406 -5.10 33.03 -12.55
N PRO A 407 -5.97 32.07 -12.89
CA PRO A 407 -6.59 31.21 -11.88
C PRO A 407 -5.57 30.53 -10.97
N ALA A 408 -5.78 30.55 -9.65
CA ALA A 408 -4.84 30.02 -8.68
C ALA A 408 -4.53 28.51 -8.90
N VAL A 409 -5.53 27.73 -9.33
CA VAL A 409 -5.39 26.31 -9.65
C VAL A 409 -4.53 26.03 -10.90
N ALA A 410 -4.41 26.99 -11.80
CA ALA A 410 -3.65 26.86 -13.06
C ALA A 410 -2.17 27.25 -12.92
N ILE A 411 -1.73 27.67 -11.72
CA ILE A 411 -0.33 28.03 -11.47
C ILE A 411 0.50 26.75 -11.40
N ALA A 412 1.53 26.65 -12.25
CA ALA A 412 2.45 25.54 -12.30
C ALA A 412 3.20 25.35 -10.96
N ASP A 413 3.35 24.12 -10.50
CA ASP A 413 3.96 23.78 -9.20
C ASP A 413 5.38 24.34 -9.04
N GLU A 414 6.18 24.36 -10.09
CA GLU A 414 7.54 24.92 -10.12
C GLU A 414 7.59 26.42 -9.75
N LYS A 415 6.51 27.16 -10.06
CA LYS A 415 6.41 28.60 -9.79
C LYS A 415 5.80 28.91 -8.42
N ARG A 416 5.08 27.94 -7.81
CA ARG A 416 4.33 28.16 -6.56
C ARG A 416 5.24 28.61 -5.43
N ARG A 417 6.38 27.98 -5.25
CA ARG A 417 7.28 28.28 -4.15
C ARG A 417 7.95 29.67 -4.24
N ARG A 418 8.13 30.18 -5.47
CA ARG A 418 8.59 31.57 -5.69
C ARG A 418 7.46 32.58 -5.60
N LEU A 419 6.23 32.13 -5.69
CA LEU A 419 5.05 32.98 -5.60
C LEU A 419 4.54 33.05 -4.16
N PHE A 420 4.47 31.91 -3.46
CA PHE A 420 3.91 31.76 -2.13
C PHE A 420 4.94 31.33 -1.09
N GLY A 421 4.98 32.05 0.04
CA GLY A 421 5.51 31.55 1.29
C GLY A 421 4.34 31.28 2.23
N TYR A 422 4.10 30.03 2.59
CA TYR A 422 3.01 29.64 3.46
C TYR A 422 3.53 29.25 4.84
N VAL A 423 2.98 29.89 5.88
CA VAL A 423 3.25 29.59 7.28
C VAL A 423 1.99 29.02 7.89
N GLU A 424 2.04 27.74 8.22
CA GLU A 424 0.93 27.02 8.85
C GLU A 424 0.81 27.32 10.34
N GLN A 425 -0.39 27.10 10.89
CA GLN A 425 -0.66 27.22 12.32
C GLN A 425 0.25 26.34 13.18
N SER A 426 0.54 25.13 12.71
CA SER A 426 1.45 24.17 13.35
C SER A 426 2.61 23.83 12.44
N PHE A 427 3.82 23.78 12.99
CA PHE A 427 5.00 23.38 12.23
C PHE A 427 4.97 21.86 11.97
N HIS A 428 5.07 21.45 10.72
CA HIS A 428 5.25 20.07 10.32
C HIS A 428 6.70 19.79 9.97
N MET A 429 7.35 19.00 10.82
CA MET A 429 8.73 18.58 10.62
C MET A 429 8.81 17.52 9.51
N VAL A 430 9.79 17.67 8.60
CA VAL A 430 10.16 16.63 7.63
C VAL A 430 11.38 15.84 8.15
N PRO A 431 11.58 14.57 7.78
CA PRO A 431 12.83 13.88 8.10
C PRO A 431 14.03 14.64 7.53
N GLY A 432 15.15 14.74 8.28
CA GLY A 432 16.36 15.37 7.78
C GLY A 432 16.97 16.40 8.73
N THR A 433 17.83 17.24 8.20
CA THR A 433 18.59 18.27 8.94
C THR A 433 17.80 19.57 9.11
N VAL A 434 18.33 20.51 9.92
CA VAL A 434 17.76 21.87 10.04
C VAL A 434 17.72 22.55 8.67
N ARG A 435 18.73 22.37 7.83
CA ARG A 435 18.78 22.82 6.44
C ARG A 435 17.57 22.29 5.65
N ASP A 436 17.32 20.98 5.77
CA ASP A 436 16.21 20.33 5.07
C ASP A 436 14.84 20.84 5.54
N GLN A 437 14.73 21.27 6.81
CA GLN A 437 13.51 21.92 7.30
C GLN A 437 13.24 23.25 6.57
N ILE A 438 14.29 24.02 6.25
CA ILE A 438 14.17 25.33 5.58
C ILE A 438 13.99 25.14 4.08
N THR A 439 14.81 24.30 3.46
CA THR A 439 14.83 24.12 2.00
C THR A 439 13.74 23.20 1.48
N LEU A 440 13.23 22.26 2.30
CA LEU A 440 12.35 21.16 1.90
C LEU A 440 12.93 20.35 0.73
N TYR A 441 14.25 20.10 0.75
CA TYR A 441 15.02 19.43 -0.30
C TYR A 441 14.99 20.13 -1.69
N ASP A 442 14.55 21.38 -1.74
CA ASP A 442 14.56 22.15 -2.99
C ASP A 442 15.99 22.60 -3.35
N THR A 443 16.57 21.97 -4.34
CA THR A 443 17.95 22.25 -4.81
C THR A 443 18.12 23.62 -5.44
N THR A 444 17.02 24.35 -5.72
CA THR A 444 17.08 25.72 -6.24
C THR A 444 17.31 26.76 -5.13
N ILE A 445 17.19 26.37 -3.87
CA ILE A 445 17.47 27.21 -2.71
C ILE A 445 18.89 26.95 -2.26
N SER A 446 19.76 27.96 -2.41
CA SER A 446 21.14 27.85 -1.98
C SER A 446 21.27 27.87 -0.44
N ASP A 447 22.42 27.40 0.05
CA ASP A 447 22.75 27.44 1.48
C ASP A 447 22.75 28.87 2.03
N GLU A 448 23.23 29.84 1.24
CA GLU A 448 23.23 31.24 1.61
C GLU A 448 21.79 31.78 1.73
N ALA A 449 20.88 31.35 0.85
CA ALA A 449 19.47 31.76 0.92
C ALA A 449 18.78 31.17 2.18
N ALA A 450 19.07 29.91 2.51
CA ALA A 450 18.57 29.28 3.74
C ALA A 450 19.10 30.00 5.00
N GLN A 451 20.39 30.31 5.05
CA GLN A 451 21.01 31.07 6.16
C GLN A 451 20.46 32.50 6.24
N MET A 452 20.26 33.17 5.10
CA MET A 452 19.66 34.50 5.07
C MET A 452 18.23 34.48 5.63
N ALA A 453 17.43 33.50 5.28
CA ALA A 453 16.08 33.32 5.83
C ALA A 453 16.10 33.10 7.36
N ALA A 454 17.04 32.28 7.85
CA ALA A 454 17.23 32.08 9.28
C ALA A 454 17.71 33.36 10.02
N ARG A 455 18.55 34.19 9.40
CA ARG A 455 18.94 35.50 9.94
C ARG A 455 17.78 36.48 10.00
N LEU A 456 16.96 36.54 8.96
CA LEU A 456 15.78 37.39 8.93
C LEU A 456 14.81 37.06 10.06
N THR A 457 14.69 35.79 10.42
CA THR A 457 13.85 35.36 11.54
C THR A 457 14.52 35.43 12.91
N GLY A 458 15.83 35.69 12.96
CA GLY A 458 16.61 35.70 14.22
C GLY A 458 16.96 34.31 14.76
N LEU A 459 16.85 33.25 13.94
CA LEU A 459 17.12 31.86 14.35
C LEU A 459 18.56 31.41 14.03
N ASP A 460 19.32 32.16 13.23
CA ASP A 460 20.66 31.78 12.76
C ASP A 460 21.65 31.48 13.90
N GLU A 461 21.64 32.29 14.95
CA GLU A 461 22.53 32.09 16.12
C GLU A 461 22.21 30.79 16.83
N ALA A 462 20.93 30.55 17.14
CA ALA A 462 20.51 29.32 17.80
C ALA A 462 20.81 28.06 16.95
N ILE A 463 20.73 28.16 15.60
CA ILE A 463 21.11 27.06 14.72
C ILE A 463 22.63 26.81 14.76
N ARG A 464 23.46 27.88 14.77
CA ARG A 464 24.93 27.78 14.80
C ARG A 464 25.47 27.22 16.11
N GLU A 465 24.74 27.40 17.20
CA GLU A 465 25.09 26.83 18.52
C GLU A 465 24.86 25.33 18.59
N LEU A 466 24.11 24.74 17.66
CA LEU A 466 23.94 23.28 17.59
C LEU A 466 25.27 22.60 17.20
N GLU A 467 25.46 21.36 17.65
CA GLU A 467 26.70 20.58 17.45
C GLU A 467 27.17 20.53 16.00
N LYS A 468 26.24 20.43 15.04
CA LYS A 468 26.52 20.40 13.59
C LYS A 468 25.88 21.58 12.84
N GLY A 469 25.42 22.61 13.55
CA GLY A 469 24.78 23.76 12.95
C GLY A 469 23.59 23.36 12.05
N TYR A 470 23.58 23.84 10.82
CA TYR A 470 22.52 23.54 9.83
C TYR A 470 22.42 22.07 9.43
N ASP A 471 23.48 21.27 9.63
CA ASP A 471 23.52 19.84 9.32
C ASP A 471 23.10 18.96 10.53
N THR A 472 22.64 19.58 11.61
CA THR A 472 22.06 18.86 12.75
C THR A 472 20.74 18.20 12.34
N ILE A 473 20.59 16.92 12.65
CA ILE A 473 19.34 16.18 12.39
C ILE A 473 18.24 16.74 13.30
N CYS A 474 17.11 17.09 12.74
CA CYS A 474 15.97 17.60 13.47
C CYS A 474 15.25 16.51 14.26
N THR A 475 15.02 16.79 15.55
CA THR A 475 14.12 16.05 16.44
C THR A 475 13.12 17.00 17.06
N PRO A 476 11.94 16.52 17.54
CA PRO A 476 10.91 17.40 18.15
C PRO A 476 11.41 18.21 19.33
N GLU A 477 12.43 17.73 20.03
CA GLU A 477 12.99 18.34 21.25
C GLU A 477 14.06 19.40 20.94
N LEU A 478 14.51 19.52 19.68
CA LEU A 478 15.63 20.37 19.30
C LEU A 478 15.37 21.86 19.53
N PHE A 479 14.13 22.29 19.29
CA PHE A 479 13.71 23.68 19.35
C PHE A 479 12.51 23.87 20.25
N SER A 480 12.43 25.04 20.89
CA SER A 480 11.21 25.49 21.58
C SER A 480 10.08 25.77 20.58
N GLN A 481 8.84 25.84 21.08
CA GLN A 481 7.67 26.12 20.23
C GLN A 481 7.82 27.43 19.44
N GLY A 482 8.36 28.49 20.06
CA GLY A 482 8.65 29.74 19.38
C GLY A 482 9.73 29.61 18.29
N GLN A 483 10.79 28.85 18.57
CA GLN A 483 11.83 28.59 17.59
C GLN A 483 11.33 27.76 16.40
N TRP A 484 10.44 26.78 16.63
CA TRP A 484 9.76 26.07 15.55
C TRP A 484 8.93 27.02 14.68
N GLN A 485 8.29 28.01 15.29
CA GLN A 485 7.52 29.01 14.54
C GLN A 485 8.44 29.92 13.71
N LEU A 486 9.59 30.35 14.27
CA LEU A 486 10.60 31.11 13.53
C LEU A 486 11.18 30.30 12.37
N LEU A 487 11.37 28.98 12.55
CA LEU A 487 11.83 28.07 11.50
C LEU A 487 10.77 27.91 10.40
N SER A 488 9.47 27.90 10.75
CA SER A 488 8.37 27.89 9.78
C SER A 488 8.38 29.16 8.90
N ILE A 489 8.63 30.31 9.51
CA ILE A 489 8.75 31.59 8.82
C ILE A 489 10.01 31.60 7.92
N ALA A 490 11.14 31.09 8.41
CA ALA A 490 12.37 30.95 7.61
C ALA A 490 12.16 30.05 6.38
N ARG A 491 11.46 28.91 6.57
CA ARG A 491 11.04 28.01 5.47
C ARG A 491 10.22 28.72 4.42
N ALA A 492 9.25 29.53 4.84
CA ALA A 492 8.40 30.28 3.95
C ALA A 492 9.17 31.38 3.20
N ALA A 493 10.17 32.00 3.84
CA ALA A 493 10.97 33.08 3.27
C ALA A 493 12.11 32.63 2.37
N ALA A 494 12.60 31.38 2.51
CA ALA A 494 13.85 30.89 1.90
C ALA A 494 13.84 30.95 0.36
N ALA A 495 12.69 30.74 -0.28
CA ALA A 495 12.54 30.86 -1.74
C ALA A 495 12.31 32.29 -2.23
N ASN A 496 12.39 33.30 -1.33
CA ASN A 496 12.10 34.71 -1.59
C ASN A 496 10.75 34.93 -2.32
N PRO A 497 9.62 34.46 -1.75
CA PRO A 497 8.32 34.54 -2.37
C PRO A 497 7.82 35.97 -2.49
N ARG A 498 6.95 36.23 -3.50
CA ARG A 498 6.29 37.53 -3.66
C ARG A 498 5.15 37.76 -2.67
N MET A 499 4.51 36.68 -2.22
CA MET A 499 3.38 36.72 -1.29
C MET A 499 3.61 35.79 -0.10
N LEU A 500 3.24 36.27 1.10
CA LEU A 500 3.21 35.47 2.32
C LEU A 500 1.76 35.21 2.71
N LEU A 501 1.46 33.95 2.99
CA LEU A 501 0.20 33.48 3.53
C LEU A 501 0.43 32.96 4.94
N LEU A 502 -0.24 33.57 5.93
CA LEU A 502 0.01 33.35 7.35
C LEU A 502 -1.27 32.86 8.04
N ASP A 503 -1.26 31.60 8.53
CA ASP A 503 -2.43 30.98 9.17
C ASP A 503 -2.24 30.90 10.70
N GLU A 504 -2.84 31.82 11.45
CA GLU A 504 -2.90 31.87 12.94
C GLU A 504 -1.56 31.63 13.66
N ILE A 505 -0.48 32.16 13.17
CA ILE A 505 0.90 31.87 13.57
C ILE A 505 1.28 32.24 15.02
N THR A 506 0.50 33.08 15.72
CA THR A 506 0.73 33.47 17.12
C THR A 506 -0.15 32.70 18.10
N ALA A 507 -0.89 31.70 17.65
CA ALA A 507 -1.70 30.86 18.52
C ALA A 507 -0.82 30.08 19.51
N ASN A 508 -1.23 30.07 20.79
CA ASN A 508 -0.56 29.32 21.86
C ASN A 508 0.86 29.79 22.26
N LEU A 509 1.28 31.01 21.85
CA LEU A 509 2.53 31.61 22.27
C LEU A 509 2.31 32.50 23.50
N ASP A 510 3.29 32.54 24.40
CA ASP A 510 3.36 33.55 25.47
C ASP A 510 3.71 34.90 24.87
N ALA A 511 3.40 35.99 25.62
CA ALA A 511 3.52 37.37 25.13
C ALA A 511 4.97 37.74 24.68
N LYS A 512 5.99 37.20 25.35
CA LYS A 512 7.40 37.47 24.98
C LYS A 512 7.77 36.79 23.67
N THR A 513 7.42 35.54 23.54
CA THR A 513 7.67 34.75 22.34
C THR A 513 6.84 35.29 21.15
N GLU A 514 5.58 35.70 21.40
CA GLU A 514 4.73 36.35 20.38
C GLU A 514 5.40 37.61 19.82
N ALA A 515 5.96 38.47 20.69
CA ALA A 515 6.65 39.70 20.26
C ALA A 515 7.85 39.37 19.32
N VAL A 516 8.65 38.36 19.63
CA VAL A 516 9.79 37.93 18.82
C VAL A 516 9.33 37.41 17.45
N VAL A 517 8.26 36.61 17.42
CA VAL A 517 7.70 36.05 16.18
C VAL A 517 7.10 37.16 15.31
N LEU A 518 6.40 38.13 15.90
CA LEU A 518 5.83 39.27 15.18
C LEU A 518 6.92 40.16 14.57
N ASP A 519 8.01 40.46 15.30
CA ASP A 519 9.16 41.20 14.80
C ASP A 519 9.85 40.48 13.64
N ALA A 520 10.01 39.14 13.73
CA ALA A 520 10.54 38.34 12.63
C ALA A 520 9.63 38.39 11.41
N LEU A 521 8.33 38.33 11.60
CA LEU A 521 7.36 38.46 10.51
C LEU A 521 7.39 39.82 9.84
N GLU A 522 7.47 40.90 10.61
CA GLU A 522 7.56 42.25 10.09
C GLU A 522 8.79 42.42 9.18
N ARG A 523 9.94 41.87 9.60
CA ARG A 523 11.17 41.85 8.78
C ARG A 523 10.97 41.06 7.49
N VAL A 524 10.35 39.90 7.56
CA VAL A 524 10.12 39.04 6.39
C VAL A 524 9.01 39.57 5.49
N ALA A 525 8.00 40.24 6.05
CA ALA A 525 6.86 40.82 5.33
C ALA A 525 7.23 42.10 4.52
N ASN A 526 8.37 42.72 4.84
CA ASN A 526 8.79 43.96 4.20
C ASN A 526 8.90 43.79 2.67
N HIS A 527 8.28 44.71 1.91
CA HIS A 527 8.19 44.69 0.44
C HIS A 527 7.48 43.48 -0.17
N ARG A 528 6.67 42.74 0.60
CA ARG A 528 5.88 41.59 0.09
C ARG A 528 4.39 41.82 0.29
N THR A 529 3.60 41.20 -0.57
CA THR A 529 2.16 41.08 -0.33
C THR A 529 1.94 40.08 0.80
N VAL A 530 1.10 40.45 1.79
CA VAL A 530 0.82 39.57 2.94
C VAL A 530 -0.68 39.39 3.11
N ILE A 531 -1.10 38.14 3.22
CA ILE A 531 -2.47 37.79 3.63
C ILE A 531 -2.36 36.94 4.89
N SER A 532 -2.83 37.51 6.01
CA SER A 532 -2.75 36.87 7.33
C SER A 532 -4.14 36.55 7.88
N ILE A 533 -4.24 35.45 8.63
CA ILE A 533 -5.38 35.14 9.49
C ILE A 533 -4.95 35.42 10.91
N SER A 534 -5.67 36.28 11.62
CA SER A 534 -5.41 36.54 13.03
C SER A 534 -6.69 36.81 13.82
N HIS A 535 -6.78 36.16 14.97
CA HIS A 535 -7.82 36.42 15.97
C HIS A 535 -7.40 37.53 16.97
N ARG A 536 -6.09 37.81 17.09
CA ARG A 536 -5.54 38.79 18.03
C ARG A 536 -5.36 40.13 17.34
N THR A 537 -5.75 41.19 18.04
CA THR A 537 -5.63 42.57 17.51
C THR A 537 -4.17 42.99 17.36
N SER A 538 -3.29 42.50 18.25
CA SER A 538 -1.84 42.73 18.23
C SER A 538 -1.12 42.15 16.99
N ALA A 539 -1.68 41.14 16.37
CA ALA A 539 -1.08 40.44 15.22
C ALA A 539 -1.74 40.80 13.89
N ARG A 540 -2.52 41.91 13.83
CA ARG A 540 -3.14 42.38 12.59
C ARG A 540 -2.15 43.17 11.75
N LEU A 541 -1.97 42.79 10.52
CA LEU A 541 -1.11 43.46 9.55
C LEU A 541 -1.98 44.14 8.48
N GLY A 542 -1.76 45.44 8.30
CA GLY A 542 -2.38 46.21 7.21
C GLY A 542 -3.91 46.34 7.28
N ARG A 543 -4.56 46.30 6.10
CA ARG A 543 -6.02 46.43 5.97
C ARG A 543 -6.74 45.18 6.47
N VAL A 544 -7.82 45.37 7.22
CA VAL A 544 -8.65 44.27 7.73
C VAL A 544 -9.82 44.01 6.77
N ILE A 545 -9.96 42.76 6.32
CA ILE A 545 -11.14 42.28 5.61
C ILE A 545 -11.96 41.39 6.54
N GLN A 546 -13.19 41.79 6.79
CA GLN A 546 -14.10 41.02 7.63
C GLN A 546 -14.73 39.89 6.81
N ILE A 547 -14.58 38.66 7.27
CA ILE A 547 -15.22 37.50 6.69
C ILE A 547 -16.42 37.12 7.56
N GLU A 548 -17.60 37.16 6.98
CA GLU A 548 -18.86 36.78 7.65
C GLU A 548 -19.04 35.28 7.56
N ALA A 549 -19.47 34.66 8.67
CA ALA A 549 -19.87 33.26 8.67
C ALA A 549 -21.26 33.15 8.06
N ASN A 550 -21.48 32.20 7.19
CA ASN A 550 -22.78 31.86 6.65
C ASN A 550 -23.70 31.20 7.68
#